data_dfb8a806e0e78025c7282d04e34ef330
#
_entry.id   dfb8a806e0e78025c7282d04e34ef330
#
_cell.length_a   1.000
_cell.length_b   1.000
_cell.length_c   1.000
_cell.angle_alpha   90.00
_cell.angle_beta   90.00
_cell.angle_gamma   90.00
#
_symmetry.space_group_name_H-M   'P 1'
#
loop_
_entity.id
_entity.type
_entity.pdbx_description
1 polymer ?
#
loop_
_entity_poly.entity_id
_entity_poly.type
_entity_poly.pdbx_seq_one_letter_code
_entity_poly.pdbx_strand_id
1 'polypeptide(L)'
;MAKREKRKLAVGCIAAAAVAAALLLFFFLPRRADRLMKLPEADDWGVELSTEKLSELQTLFDMPSWYAQAVAAPFSDRSPDLARMFYDGLSYDESGAPVYGGYVTPEDSEEWDWVKANVSGAAELDVSRLPRAGMYQVLQEVIYGPQPVPDGLAPEGWTYWEETDCWYFAHGDTGINAVTLLSGRMDGGGLGCLRFEDALGNICTIHVGLGQTEQDAGHLYLRSCETE
;
A
#
# COMPACT_ATOMS: atom_id res chain seq x y z
N MET A 1 -53.62 -31.90 -16.35
CA MET A 1 -52.67 -31.67 -15.25
C MET A 1 -51.21 -32.04 -15.59
N ALA A 2 -50.91 -33.11 -16.28
CA ALA A 2 -49.55 -33.61 -16.56
C ALA A 2 -48.60 -32.65 -17.35
N LYS A 3 -49.13 -31.75 -18.22
CA LYS A 3 -48.28 -30.86 -19.04
C LYS A 3 -47.71 -29.68 -18.28
N ARG A 4 -48.34 -29.27 -17.18
CA ARG A 4 -47.90 -28.14 -16.32
C ARG A 4 -46.81 -28.56 -15.33
N GLU A 5 -46.85 -29.81 -14.88
CA GLU A 5 -45.79 -30.36 -14.00
C GLU A 5 -44.50 -30.65 -14.75
N LYS A 6 -44.59 -31.18 -16.01
CA LYS A 6 -43.39 -31.38 -16.84
C LYS A 6 -42.63 -30.06 -17.14
N ARG A 7 -43.35 -28.93 -17.29
CA ARG A 7 -42.72 -27.60 -17.48
C ARG A 7 -42.03 -27.10 -16.21
N LYS A 8 -42.62 -27.34 -15.03
CA LYS A 8 -41.97 -26.93 -13.77
C LYS A 8 -40.72 -27.77 -13.47
N LEU A 9 -40.73 -29.07 -13.79
CA LEU A 9 -39.54 -29.91 -13.67
C LEU A 9 -38.41 -29.47 -14.63
N ALA A 10 -38.73 -29.15 -15.88
CA ALA A 10 -37.75 -28.71 -16.86
C ALA A 10 -37.11 -27.36 -16.47
N VAL A 11 -37.88 -26.39 -15.95
CA VAL A 11 -37.37 -25.12 -15.46
C VAL A 11 -36.47 -25.30 -14.23
N GLY A 12 -36.84 -26.20 -13.32
CA GLY A 12 -36.02 -26.53 -12.15
C GLY A 12 -34.67 -27.18 -12.52
N CYS A 13 -34.67 -28.09 -13.51
CA CYS A 13 -33.43 -28.71 -13.99
C CYS A 13 -32.50 -27.72 -14.69
N ILE A 14 -33.04 -26.77 -15.46
CA ILE A 14 -32.25 -25.73 -16.13
C ILE A 14 -31.63 -24.76 -15.09
N ALA A 15 -32.41 -24.38 -14.09
CA ALA A 15 -31.89 -23.51 -13.02
C ALA A 15 -30.79 -24.21 -12.19
N ALA A 16 -30.97 -25.50 -11.86
CA ALA A 16 -29.97 -26.30 -11.15
C ALA A 16 -28.68 -26.49 -11.97
N ALA A 17 -28.81 -26.72 -13.29
CA ALA A 17 -27.65 -26.83 -14.19
C ALA A 17 -26.90 -25.49 -14.34
N ALA A 18 -27.60 -24.35 -14.38
CA ALA A 18 -26.98 -23.03 -14.44
C ALA A 18 -26.23 -22.72 -13.15
N VAL A 19 -26.77 -23.04 -11.98
CA VAL A 19 -26.09 -22.88 -10.68
C VAL A 19 -24.86 -23.79 -10.57
N ALA A 20 -24.98 -25.05 -11.00
CA ALA A 20 -23.86 -25.98 -11.02
C ALA A 20 -22.75 -25.52 -11.99
N ALA A 21 -23.09 -25.00 -13.17
CA ALA A 21 -22.13 -24.44 -14.12
C ALA A 21 -21.48 -23.18 -13.58
N ALA A 22 -22.23 -22.30 -12.89
CA ALA A 22 -21.66 -21.12 -12.24
C ALA A 22 -20.71 -21.50 -11.09
N LEU A 23 -21.05 -22.49 -10.29
CA LEU A 23 -20.17 -23.02 -9.23
C LEU A 23 -18.92 -23.69 -9.82
N LEU A 24 -19.07 -24.48 -10.91
CA LEU A 24 -17.93 -25.06 -11.61
C LEU A 24 -17.03 -23.98 -12.22
N LEU A 25 -17.58 -22.94 -12.82
CA LEU A 25 -16.80 -21.79 -13.30
C LEU A 25 -16.11 -21.05 -12.14
N PHE A 26 -16.74 -20.93 -10.98
CA PHE A 26 -16.14 -20.32 -9.80
C PHE A 26 -15.03 -21.16 -9.17
N PHE A 27 -15.14 -22.51 -9.24
CA PHE A 27 -14.13 -23.42 -8.69
C PHE A 27 -13.04 -23.82 -9.70
N PHE A 28 -13.35 -23.82 -11.01
CA PHE A 28 -12.42 -24.25 -12.06
C PHE A 28 -11.87 -23.10 -12.94
N LEU A 29 -12.41 -21.88 -12.83
CA LEU A 29 -11.62 -20.73 -13.24
C LEU A 29 -10.39 -20.73 -12.32
N PRO A 30 -9.18 -20.94 -12.87
CA PRO A 30 -7.98 -20.80 -12.06
C PRO A 30 -8.10 -19.42 -11.44
N ARG A 31 -8.10 -19.36 -10.11
CA ARG A 31 -7.94 -18.11 -9.38
C ARG A 31 -6.69 -17.47 -9.98
N ARG A 32 -6.88 -16.49 -10.83
CA ARG A 32 -5.80 -15.73 -11.47
C ARG A 32 -4.88 -15.06 -10.41
N ALA A 33 -5.30 -15.12 -9.14
CA ALA A 33 -4.53 -14.69 -7.99
C ALA A 33 -3.35 -15.61 -7.63
N ASP A 34 -3.36 -16.90 -8.02
CA ASP A 34 -2.28 -17.82 -7.65
C ASP A 34 -1.18 -18.00 -8.71
N ARG A 35 -1.22 -17.25 -9.79
CA ARG A 35 0.03 -16.91 -10.45
C ARG A 35 0.64 -15.72 -9.69
N LEU A 36 1.25 -16.00 -8.54
CA LEU A 36 2.45 -15.28 -8.14
C LEU A 36 3.34 -15.30 -9.38
N MET A 37 3.27 -14.23 -10.17
CA MET A 37 4.26 -14.04 -11.23
C MET A 37 5.56 -13.99 -10.45
N LYS A 38 6.34 -15.07 -10.53
CA LYS A 38 7.71 -15.07 -10.07
C LYS A 38 8.30 -13.84 -10.72
N LEU A 39 8.61 -12.82 -9.90
CA LEU A 39 9.20 -11.61 -10.44
C LEU A 39 10.46 -12.05 -11.19
N PRO A 40 10.69 -11.60 -12.43
CA PRO A 40 11.91 -11.94 -13.16
C PRO A 40 13.11 -11.58 -12.28
N GLU A 41 14.20 -12.34 -12.39
CA GLU A 41 15.46 -11.95 -11.76
C GLU A 41 15.88 -10.57 -12.31
N ALA A 42 16.58 -9.76 -11.51
CA ALA A 42 16.88 -8.35 -11.82
C ALA A 42 17.55 -8.17 -13.20
N ASP A 43 18.28 -9.18 -13.68
CA ASP A 43 18.95 -9.17 -14.99
C ASP A 43 18.00 -9.35 -16.18
N ASP A 44 16.77 -9.85 -15.96
CA ASP A 44 15.76 -10.05 -17.01
C ASP A 44 14.87 -8.81 -17.24
N TRP A 45 15.08 -7.72 -16.48
CA TRP A 45 14.31 -6.50 -16.55
C TRP A 45 14.83 -5.53 -17.61
N GLY A 46 14.17 -5.41 -18.70
CA GLY A 46 14.13 -4.38 -19.73
C GLY A 46 15.35 -3.47 -19.94
N VAL A 47 15.07 -2.21 -20.27
CA VAL A 47 16.09 -1.20 -20.60
C VAL A 47 16.55 -0.47 -19.33
N GLU A 48 17.86 -0.27 -19.21
CA GLU A 48 18.47 0.52 -18.16
C GLU A 48 18.00 1.97 -18.22
N LEU A 49 17.66 2.53 -17.07
CA LEU A 49 17.21 3.93 -16.96
C LEU A 49 18.40 4.86 -17.14
N SER A 50 18.20 5.96 -17.88
CA SER A 50 19.20 7.03 -17.99
C SER A 50 19.40 7.71 -16.64
N THR A 51 20.56 8.36 -16.46
CA THR A 51 20.86 9.18 -15.27
C THR A 51 19.83 10.27 -15.06
N GLU A 52 19.31 10.87 -16.13
CA GLU A 52 18.28 11.89 -16.08
C GLU A 52 16.98 11.32 -15.50
N LYS A 53 16.54 10.14 -15.99
CA LYS A 53 15.33 9.47 -15.49
C LYS A 53 15.47 9.00 -14.04
N LEU A 54 16.64 8.52 -13.64
CA LEU A 54 16.92 8.19 -12.24
C LEU A 54 16.84 9.44 -11.34
N SER A 55 17.35 10.58 -11.81
CA SER A 55 17.27 11.85 -11.08
C SER A 55 15.82 12.34 -10.93
N GLU A 56 14.97 12.16 -11.95
CA GLU A 56 13.53 12.44 -11.85
C GLU A 56 12.86 11.54 -10.81
N LEU A 57 13.14 10.24 -10.84
CA LEU A 57 12.57 9.28 -9.90
C LEU A 57 13.09 9.52 -8.47
N GLN A 58 14.33 9.97 -8.30
CA GLN A 58 14.90 10.31 -6.98
C GLN A 58 14.02 11.31 -6.23
N THR A 59 13.42 12.28 -6.93
CA THR A 59 12.55 13.28 -6.29
C THR A 59 11.35 12.69 -5.57
N LEU A 60 10.86 11.50 -5.98
CA LEU A 60 9.78 10.77 -5.30
C LEU A 60 10.24 10.18 -3.96
N PHE A 61 11.54 9.93 -3.80
CA PHE A 61 12.13 9.34 -2.60
C PHE A 61 12.81 10.39 -1.70
N ASP A 62 12.82 11.66 -2.11
CA ASP A 62 13.39 12.73 -1.29
C ASP A 62 12.49 13.01 -0.07
N MET A 63 13.11 13.09 1.10
CA MET A 63 12.38 13.26 2.35
C MET A 63 11.77 14.68 2.51
N PRO A 64 10.58 14.80 3.13
CA PRO A 64 9.68 13.75 3.59
C PRO A 64 8.82 13.19 2.44
N SER A 65 8.83 11.87 2.25
CA SER A 65 8.13 11.22 1.14
C SER A 65 7.52 9.89 1.58
N TRP A 66 6.29 9.61 1.13
CA TRP A 66 5.65 8.31 1.35
C TRP A 66 6.38 7.15 0.65
N TYR A 67 7.05 7.40 -0.47
CA TYR A 67 7.87 6.40 -1.15
C TYR A 67 9.09 6.00 -0.31
N ALA A 68 9.80 6.97 0.27
CA ALA A 68 10.92 6.69 1.16
C ALA A 68 10.47 5.94 2.43
N GLN A 69 9.31 6.28 2.99
CA GLN A 69 8.77 5.59 4.16
C GLN A 69 8.31 4.17 3.83
N ALA A 70 7.70 3.95 2.69
CA ALA A 70 7.24 2.62 2.28
C ALA A 70 8.39 1.61 2.15
N VAL A 71 9.59 2.07 1.77
CA VAL A 71 10.78 1.21 1.61
C VAL A 71 11.70 1.18 2.85
N ALA A 72 11.26 1.79 3.96
CA ALA A 72 12.00 1.77 5.23
C ALA A 72 12.14 0.37 5.84
N ALA A 73 11.35 -0.60 5.37
CA ALA A 73 11.48 -2.01 5.70
C ALA A 73 11.21 -2.87 4.44
N PRO A 74 11.85 -4.04 4.32
CA PRO A 74 11.52 -4.98 3.26
C PRO A 74 10.05 -5.41 3.33
N PHE A 75 9.43 -5.61 2.16
CA PHE A 75 8.07 -6.13 2.05
C PHE A 75 7.86 -6.88 0.72
N SER A 76 6.86 -7.75 0.68
CA SER A 76 6.46 -8.50 -0.51
C SER A 76 4.96 -8.32 -0.77
N ASP A 77 4.54 -8.66 -1.99
CA ASP A 77 3.12 -8.72 -2.35
C ASP A 77 2.30 -7.48 -1.99
N ARG A 78 2.91 -6.27 -2.12
CA ARG A 78 2.28 -4.99 -1.77
C ARG A 78 1.82 -4.89 -0.32
N SER A 79 2.52 -5.55 0.58
CA SER A 79 2.20 -5.58 2.01
C SER A 79 3.32 -4.92 2.83
N PRO A 80 3.44 -3.57 2.79
CA PRO A 80 4.44 -2.86 3.57
C PRO A 80 4.14 -2.96 5.06
N ASP A 81 5.18 -2.77 5.88
CA ASP A 81 5.02 -2.56 7.32
C ASP A 81 4.33 -1.20 7.56
N LEU A 82 3.02 -1.23 7.80
CA LEU A 82 2.22 -0.03 7.97
C LEU A 82 2.63 0.78 9.21
N ALA A 83 3.01 0.11 10.30
CA ALA A 83 3.43 0.80 11.51
C ALA A 83 4.70 1.61 11.25
N ARG A 84 5.61 1.08 10.44
CA ARG A 84 6.85 1.75 10.07
C ARG A 84 6.64 2.80 8.99
N MET A 85 5.82 2.50 7.97
CA MET A 85 5.52 3.44 6.89
C MET A 85 4.84 4.71 7.39
N PHE A 86 3.96 4.61 8.38
CA PHE A 86 3.20 5.72 8.95
C PHE A 86 3.69 6.18 10.31
N TYR A 87 4.91 5.85 10.71
CA TYR A 87 5.43 6.05 12.05
C TYR A 87 5.22 7.47 12.62
N ASP A 88 5.45 8.52 11.82
CA ASP A 88 5.24 9.92 12.21
C ASP A 88 3.81 10.42 11.94
N GLY A 89 2.89 9.51 11.62
CA GLY A 89 1.50 9.84 11.35
C GLY A 89 1.28 10.53 10.02
N LEU A 90 0.07 11.07 9.86
CA LEU A 90 -0.39 11.72 8.64
C LEU A 90 -1.25 12.93 8.98
N SER A 91 -1.02 14.04 8.31
CA SER A 91 -1.87 15.22 8.27
C SER A 91 -2.35 15.52 6.85
N TYR A 92 -3.08 16.61 6.67
CA TYR A 92 -3.53 17.07 5.35
C TYR A 92 -3.02 18.47 5.09
N ASP A 93 -2.61 18.73 3.86
CA ASP A 93 -2.28 20.08 3.42
C ASP A 93 -3.55 20.91 3.12
N GLU A 94 -3.36 22.17 2.69
CA GLU A 94 -4.46 23.09 2.35
C GLU A 94 -5.34 22.58 1.19
N SER A 95 -4.84 21.69 0.35
CA SER A 95 -5.59 21.06 -0.75
C SER A 95 -6.39 19.83 -0.31
N GLY A 96 -6.16 19.33 0.92
CA GLY A 96 -6.71 18.10 1.43
C GLY A 96 -5.92 16.86 1.01
N ALA A 97 -4.71 17.02 0.48
CA ALA A 97 -3.83 15.90 0.17
C ALA A 97 -3.11 15.39 1.44
N PRO A 98 -2.93 14.07 1.59
CA PRO A 98 -2.22 13.50 2.72
C PRO A 98 -0.72 13.85 2.66
N VAL A 99 -0.23 14.45 3.74
CA VAL A 99 1.19 14.78 3.91
C VAL A 99 1.78 14.02 5.10
N TYR A 100 3.08 13.73 4.98
CA TYR A 100 3.83 13.05 6.02
C TYR A 100 3.95 13.90 7.28
N GLY A 101 3.77 13.27 8.43
CA GLY A 101 3.79 13.90 9.74
C GLY A 101 2.40 14.35 10.19
N GLY A 102 1.94 13.79 11.28
CA GLY A 102 0.68 14.16 11.91
C GLY A 102 0.73 13.83 13.39
N TYR A 103 0.70 14.86 14.24
CA TYR A 103 0.82 14.70 15.67
C TYR A 103 -0.42 15.21 16.39
N VAL A 104 -0.72 14.58 17.53
CA VAL A 104 -1.75 15.08 18.44
C VAL A 104 -1.14 16.19 19.29
N THR A 105 -1.77 17.36 19.30
CA THR A 105 -1.32 18.48 20.14
C THR A 105 -2.06 18.49 21.48
N PRO A 106 -1.39 18.79 22.61
CA PRO A 106 -2.02 18.84 23.93
C PRO A 106 -3.13 19.89 24.08
N GLU A 107 -3.22 20.86 23.17
CA GLU A 107 -4.26 21.88 23.17
C GLU A 107 -5.62 21.37 22.67
N ASP A 108 -5.66 20.29 21.94
CA ASP A 108 -6.89 19.61 21.50
C ASP A 108 -7.44 18.73 22.65
N SER A 109 -8.15 19.36 23.58
CA SER A 109 -8.40 18.82 24.93
C SER A 109 -9.11 17.46 24.95
N GLU A 110 -10.13 17.22 24.10
CA GLU A 110 -10.92 15.98 24.11
C GLU A 110 -10.16 14.81 23.48
N GLU A 111 -9.53 15.03 22.33
CA GLU A 111 -8.70 14.06 21.66
C GLU A 111 -7.48 13.69 22.54
N TRP A 112 -6.82 14.71 23.12
CA TRP A 112 -5.67 14.48 23.98
C TRP A 112 -6.02 13.75 25.27
N ASP A 113 -7.16 14.03 25.87
CA ASP A 113 -7.61 13.33 27.08
C ASP A 113 -7.89 11.86 26.82
N TRP A 114 -8.50 11.54 25.68
CA TRP A 114 -8.69 10.14 25.27
C TRP A 114 -7.34 9.44 25.00
N VAL A 115 -6.44 10.10 24.26
CA VAL A 115 -5.12 9.58 23.92
C VAL A 115 -4.31 9.25 25.18
N LYS A 116 -4.23 10.15 26.15
CA LYS A 116 -3.55 9.91 27.44
C LYS A 116 -4.10 8.70 28.21
N ALA A 117 -5.40 8.46 28.09
CA ALA A 117 -6.05 7.37 28.80
C ALA A 117 -5.87 6.00 28.10
N ASN A 118 -5.67 5.97 26.78
CA ASN A 118 -5.76 4.75 25.98
C ASN A 118 -4.47 4.39 25.23
N VAL A 119 -3.55 5.34 24.98
CA VAL A 119 -2.31 5.12 24.27
C VAL A 119 -1.15 5.03 25.24
N SER A 120 -0.49 3.88 25.28
CA SER A 120 0.64 3.65 26.20
C SER A 120 1.81 4.58 25.87
N GLY A 121 2.32 5.31 26.86
CA GLY A 121 3.45 6.24 26.70
C GLY A 121 3.06 7.65 26.26
N ALA A 122 1.80 7.93 25.95
CA ALA A 122 1.34 9.23 25.45
C ALA A 122 1.64 10.43 26.37
N ALA A 123 1.80 10.21 27.66
CA ALA A 123 2.12 11.29 28.61
C ALA A 123 3.60 11.75 28.55
N GLU A 124 4.49 10.96 27.96
CA GLU A 124 5.95 11.12 28.00
C GLU A 124 6.57 11.25 26.59
N LEU A 125 5.84 10.85 25.56
CA LEU A 125 6.32 10.73 24.19
C LEU A 125 5.42 11.54 23.24
N ASP A 126 5.93 11.85 22.07
CA ASP A 126 5.12 12.39 20.97
C ASP A 126 4.11 11.35 20.50
N VAL A 127 2.92 11.79 20.13
CA VAL A 127 1.86 10.90 19.67
C VAL A 127 1.54 11.19 18.22
N SER A 128 1.83 10.24 17.37
CA SER A 128 1.40 10.26 15.98
C SER A 128 -0.07 9.93 15.83
N ARG A 129 -0.71 10.63 14.89
CA ARG A 129 -2.09 10.47 14.47
C ARG A 129 -2.14 10.01 13.03
N LEU A 130 -2.93 8.99 12.75
CA LEU A 130 -3.09 8.43 11.40
C LEU A 130 -4.58 8.30 11.07
N PRO A 131 -5.18 9.25 10.34
CA PRO A 131 -6.53 9.12 9.82
C PRO A 131 -6.66 7.93 8.86
N ARG A 132 -7.65 7.06 9.06
CA ARG A 132 -7.85 5.86 8.25
C ARG A 132 -8.02 6.19 6.78
N ALA A 133 -8.82 7.18 6.44
CA ALA A 133 -9.04 7.59 5.05
C ALA A 133 -7.72 8.02 4.38
N GLY A 134 -6.86 8.79 5.08
CA GLY A 134 -5.56 9.22 4.58
C GLY A 134 -4.60 8.04 4.37
N MET A 135 -4.57 7.09 5.31
CA MET A 135 -3.78 5.88 5.15
C MET A 135 -4.18 5.12 3.87
N TYR A 136 -5.47 4.90 3.64
CA TYR A 136 -5.95 4.21 2.44
C TYR A 136 -5.63 4.98 1.16
N GLN A 137 -5.72 6.32 1.18
CA GLN A 137 -5.34 7.16 0.05
C GLN A 137 -3.86 7.03 -0.29
N VAL A 138 -2.96 7.10 0.69
CA VAL A 138 -1.51 6.92 0.49
C VAL A 138 -1.19 5.51 -0.02
N LEU A 139 -1.81 4.48 0.57
CA LEU A 139 -1.60 3.10 0.10
C LEU A 139 -2.08 2.91 -1.33
N GLN A 140 -3.22 3.48 -1.72
CA GLN A 140 -3.70 3.45 -3.10
C GLN A 140 -2.69 4.08 -4.06
N GLU A 141 -2.14 5.23 -3.69
CA GLU A 141 -1.21 5.98 -4.51
C GLU A 141 0.16 5.31 -4.61
N VAL A 142 0.75 4.93 -3.47
CA VAL A 142 2.16 4.52 -3.41
C VAL A 142 2.35 3.02 -3.65
N ILE A 143 1.41 2.18 -3.22
CA ILE A 143 1.56 0.71 -3.18
C ILE A 143 0.64 0.00 -4.19
N TYR A 144 -0.65 0.29 -4.14
CA TYR A 144 -1.63 -0.50 -4.88
C TYR A 144 -1.82 -0.02 -6.31
N GLY A 145 -1.62 1.27 -6.61
CA GLY A 145 -1.83 1.83 -7.94
C GLY A 145 -3.26 1.53 -8.43
N PRO A 146 -3.43 0.90 -9.60
CA PRO A 146 -4.75 0.58 -10.13
C PRO A 146 -5.48 -0.59 -9.44
N GLN A 147 -4.83 -1.26 -8.48
CA GLN A 147 -5.44 -2.35 -7.72
C GLN A 147 -6.19 -1.80 -6.51
N PRO A 148 -7.32 -2.41 -6.09
CA PRO A 148 -8.00 -1.96 -4.88
C PRO A 148 -7.13 -2.24 -3.64
N VAL A 149 -7.13 -1.30 -2.70
CA VAL A 149 -6.53 -1.49 -1.37
C VAL A 149 -7.41 -2.49 -0.59
N PRO A 150 -6.84 -3.55 0.02
CA PRO A 150 -7.60 -4.48 0.84
C PRO A 150 -8.29 -3.80 2.02
N ASP A 151 -9.49 -4.26 2.35
CA ASP A 151 -10.19 -3.80 3.56
C ASP A 151 -9.52 -4.34 4.83
N GLY A 152 -9.72 -3.62 5.95
CA GLY A 152 -9.32 -4.06 7.28
C GLY A 152 -7.83 -3.94 7.57
N LEU A 153 -7.07 -3.21 6.77
CA LEU A 153 -5.68 -2.89 7.07
C LEU A 153 -5.59 -2.03 8.32
N ALA A 154 -4.63 -2.37 9.19
CA ALA A 154 -4.33 -1.62 10.40
C ALA A 154 -2.83 -1.67 10.70
N PRO A 155 -2.21 -0.58 11.16
CA PRO A 155 -0.82 -0.60 11.59
C PRO A 155 -0.70 -1.38 12.90
N GLU A 156 0.29 -2.28 12.98
CA GLU A 156 0.52 -3.10 14.17
C GLU A 156 0.99 -2.22 15.35
N GLY A 157 0.41 -2.47 16.53
CA GLY A 157 0.77 -1.75 17.76
C GLY A 157 0.14 -0.37 17.92
N TRP A 158 -0.63 0.10 16.95
CA TRP A 158 -1.36 1.35 17.05
C TRP A 158 -2.72 1.16 17.73
N THR A 159 -3.19 2.18 18.44
CA THR A 159 -4.49 2.20 19.12
C THR A 159 -5.51 2.94 18.27
N TYR A 160 -6.62 2.28 17.92
CA TYR A 160 -7.68 2.87 17.09
C TYR A 160 -8.77 3.51 17.96
N TRP A 161 -9.19 4.70 17.55
CA TRP A 161 -10.34 5.40 18.14
C TRP A 161 -11.44 5.61 17.09
N GLU A 162 -12.58 5.00 17.31
CA GLU A 162 -13.70 4.97 16.36
C GLU A 162 -14.31 6.36 16.11
N GLU A 163 -14.40 7.22 17.14
CA GLU A 163 -15.02 8.53 17.02
C GLU A 163 -14.28 9.48 16.08
N THR A 164 -12.95 9.38 16.03
CA THR A 164 -12.11 10.20 15.14
C THR A 164 -11.76 9.48 13.83
N ASP A 165 -12.05 8.19 13.73
CA ASP A 165 -11.62 7.31 12.64
C ASP A 165 -10.09 7.34 12.42
N CYS A 166 -9.33 7.37 13.54
CA CYS A 166 -7.86 7.48 13.52
C CYS A 166 -7.20 6.40 14.37
N TRP A 167 -5.97 6.06 14.00
CA TRP A 167 -5.03 5.34 14.86
C TRP A 167 -4.07 6.32 15.53
N TYR A 168 -3.57 5.93 16.71
CA TYR A 168 -2.64 6.70 17.54
C TYR A 168 -1.49 5.82 18.02
N PHE A 169 -0.29 6.38 18.01
CA PHE A 169 0.92 5.70 18.45
C PHE A 169 1.87 6.67 19.14
N ALA A 170 2.30 6.35 20.36
CA ALA A 170 3.28 7.12 21.09
C ALA A 170 4.70 6.60 20.80
N HIS A 171 5.61 7.49 20.40
CA HIS A 171 6.97 7.13 20.02
C HIS A 171 7.98 8.22 20.37
N GLY A 172 9.26 7.83 20.47
CA GLY A 172 10.38 8.78 20.54
C GLY A 172 10.82 9.26 19.17
N ASP A 173 11.99 9.89 19.12
CA ASP A 173 12.60 10.36 17.87
C ASP A 173 12.72 9.23 16.85
N THR A 174 12.36 9.55 15.60
CA THR A 174 12.57 8.68 14.45
C THR A 174 13.92 8.92 13.81
N GLY A 175 14.50 7.83 13.31
CA GLY A 175 15.64 7.92 12.38
C GLY A 175 15.19 8.47 11.01
N ILE A 176 16.11 9.10 10.30
CA ILE A 176 15.88 9.56 8.92
C ILE A 176 15.94 8.36 7.98
N ASN A 177 14.89 8.13 7.21
CA ASN A 177 14.84 7.13 6.14
C ASN A 177 15.30 7.76 4.82
N ALA A 178 16.60 8.01 4.68
CA ALA A 178 17.15 8.50 3.42
C ALA A 178 17.28 7.35 2.41
N VAL A 179 16.89 7.60 1.17
CA VAL A 179 16.96 6.65 0.05
C VAL A 179 17.73 7.32 -1.09
N THR A 180 18.77 6.64 -1.58
CA THR A 180 19.55 7.11 -2.73
C THR A 180 19.45 6.09 -3.85
N LEU A 181 18.78 6.43 -4.95
CA LEU A 181 18.69 5.57 -6.12
C LEU A 181 20.05 5.42 -6.80
N LEU A 182 20.46 4.18 -7.01
CA LEU A 182 21.77 3.83 -7.63
C LEU A 182 21.60 3.47 -9.10
N SER A 183 20.59 2.70 -9.44
CA SER A 183 20.30 2.25 -10.80
C SER A 183 18.84 1.83 -10.94
N GLY A 184 18.38 1.62 -12.17
CA GLY A 184 17.03 1.12 -12.41
C GLY A 184 16.87 0.57 -13.82
N ARG A 185 15.90 -0.31 -13.99
CA ARG A 185 15.49 -0.90 -15.26
C ARG A 185 13.98 -0.93 -15.36
N MET A 186 13.46 -0.73 -16.58
CA MET A 186 12.01 -0.77 -16.86
C MET A 186 11.79 -1.61 -18.11
N ASP A 187 10.74 -2.44 -18.10
CA ASP A 187 10.28 -3.14 -19.30
C ASP A 187 9.31 -2.27 -20.13
N GLY A 188 8.98 -2.74 -21.33
CA GLY A 188 8.00 -2.07 -22.20
C GLY A 188 6.56 -2.14 -21.68
N GLY A 189 6.30 -2.93 -20.65
CA GLY A 189 5.01 -3.10 -19.99
C GLY A 189 4.82 -2.22 -18.76
N GLY A 190 5.81 -1.37 -18.43
CA GLY A 190 5.76 -0.49 -17.26
C GLY A 190 6.06 -1.18 -15.93
N LEU A 191 6.69 -2.37 -15.97
CA LEU A 191 7.25 -3.00 -14.79
C LEU A 191 8.74 -2.68 -14.69
N GLY A 192 9.22 -2.50 -13.47
CA GLY A 192 10.61 -2.12 -13.25
C GLY A 192 11.21 -2.61 -11.96
N CYS A 193 12.51 -2.40 -11.87
CA CYS A 193 13.33 -2.67 -10.71
C CYS A 193 14.24 -1.47 -10.47
N LEU A 194 14.26 -0.96 -9.25
CA LEU A 194 15.15 0.11 -8.81
C LEU A 194 16.06 -0.41 -7.70
N ARG A 195 17.36 -0.13 -7.80
CA ARG A 195 18.31 -0.38 -6.70
C ARG A 195 18.58 0.93 -5.97
N PHE A 196 18.61 0.87 -4.67
CA PHE A 196 18.91 2.03 -3.83
C PHE A 196 19.78 1.66 -2.63
N GLU A 197 20.40 2.68 -2.05
CA GLU A 197 21.08 2.62 -0.77
C GLU A 197 20.23 3.32 0.28
N ASP A 198 20.00 2.63 1.42
CA ASP A 198 19.28 3.19 2.56
C ASP A 198 20.20 4.05 3.45
N ALA A 199 19.63 4.70 4.48
CA ALA A 199 20.38 5.54 5.42
C ALA A 199 21.48 4.78 6.22
N LEU A 200 21.43 3.45 6.25
CA LEU A 200 22.40 2.59 6.94
C LEU A 200 23.47 2.05 6.00
N GLY A 201 23.40 2.35 4.71
CA GLY A 201 24.30 1.85 3.68
C GLY A 201 23.95 0.45 3.15
N ASN A 202 22.75 -0.06 3.45
CA ASN A 202 22.29 -1.32 2.88
C ASN A 202 21.83 -1.11 1.44
N ILE A 203 22.16 -2.05 0.57
CA ILE A 203 21.64 -2.06 -0.80
C ILE A 203 20.33 -2.84 -0.81
N CYS A 204 19.32 -2.23 -1.40
CA CYS A 204 17.99 -2.80 -1.53
C CYS A 204 17.50 -2.73 -2.96
N THR A 205 16.59 -3.62 -3.31
CA THR A 205 15.93 -3.68 -4.60
C THR A 205 14.43 -3.46 -4.42
N ILE A 206 13.88 -2.50 -5.15
CA ILE A 206 12.44 -2.21 -5.21
C ILE A 206 11.91 -2.69 -6.56
N HIS A 207 10.86 -3.51 -6.54
CA HIS A 207 10.07 -3.80 -7.71
C HIS A 207 8.93 -2.78 -7.82
N VAL A 208 8.80 -2.17 -8.98
CA VAL A 208 7.85 -1.07 -9.23
C VAL A 208 6.93 -1.38 -10.40
N GLY A 209 5.83 -0.63 -10.50
CA GLY A 209 4.98 -0.58 -11.67
C GLY A 209 4.67 0.86 -12.03
N LEU A 210 4.46 1.13 -13.33
CA LEU A 210 3.93 2.40 -13.81
C LEU A 210 2.46 2.25 -14.18
N GLY A 211 1.65 3.23 -13.82
CA GLY A 211 0.28 3.36 -14.27
C GLY A 211 0.21 3.46 -15.80
N GLN A 212 -0.73 2.75 -16.39
CA GLN A 212 -0.88 2.64 -17.85
C GLN A 212 -2.22 3.19 -18.36
N THR A 213 -3.10 3.61 -17.46
CA THR A 213 -4.39 4.23 -17.82
C THR A 213 -4.23 5.73 -18.04
N GLU A 214 -5.19 6.37 -18.72
CA GLU A 214 -5.17 7.83 -18.89
C GLU A 214 -5.17 8.61 -17.57
N GLN A 215 -5.65 7.99 -16.49
CA GLN A 215 -5.77 8.60 -15.16
C GLN A 215 -4.50 8.48 -14.32
N ASP A 216 -3.70 7.43 -14.55
CA ASP A 216 -2.50 7.12 -13.79
C ASP A 216 -1.22 6.98 -14.65
N ALA A 217 -1.26 7.43 -15.90
CA ALA A 217 -0.16 7.31 -16.84
C ALA A 217 1.15 7.91 -16.27
N GLY A 218 2.17 7.07 -16.15
CA GLY A 218 3.47 7.46 -15.60
C GLY A 218 3.55 7.55 -14.08
N HIS A 219 2.45 7.28 -13.36
CA HIS A 219 2.46 7.20 -11.90
C HIS A 219 3.20 5.93 -11.44
N LEU A 220 4.19 6.10 -10.55
CA LEU A 220 4.97 5.00 -9.99
C LEU A 220 4.26 4.42 -8.78
N TYR A 221 4.20 3.11 -8.67
CA TYR A 221 3.76 2.42 -7.45
C TYR A 221 4.69 1.26 -7.12
N LEU A 222 4.86 1.01 -5.82
CA LEU A 222 5.78 0.02 -5.30
C LEU A 222 5.07 -1.34 -5.18
N ARG A 223 5.78 -2.43 -5.48
CA ARG A 223 5.24 -3.80 -5.44
C ARG A 223 5.87 -4.65 -4.37
N SER A 224 7.18 -4.54 -4.22
CA SER A 224 7.96 -5.18 -3.17
C SER A 224 9.26 -4.42 -2.96
N CYS A 225 9.89 -4.65 -1.80
CA CYS A 225 11.20 -4.14 -1.45
C CYS A 225 11.99 -5.26 -0.77
N GLU A 226 13.18 -5.55 -1.24
CA GLU A 226 14.03 -6.63 -0.76
C GLU A 226 15.42 -6.08 -0.43
N THR A 227 16.03 -6.55 0.67
CA THR A 227 17.44 -6.27 0.99
C THR A 227 18.32 -7.32 0.33
N GLU A 228 19.38 -6.87 -0.35
CA GLU A 228 20.36 -7.75 -1.02
C GLU A 228 21.32 -8.45 -0.04
#